data_665419a5511bf49cdab0147fc3f7cea0
#
_entry.id   665419a5511bf49cdab0147fc3f7cea0
#
_cell.length_a   1.000
_cell.length_b   1.000
_cell.length_c   1.000
_cell.angle_alpha   90.00
_cell.angle_beta   90.00
_cell.angle_gamma   90.00
#
_symmetry.space_group_name_H-M   'P 1'
#
loop_
_entity.id
_entity.type
_entity.pdbx_description
1 polymer ?
#
loop_
_entity_poly.entity_id
_entity_poly.type
_entity_poly.pdbx_seq_one_letter_code
_entity_poly.pdbx_strand_id
1 'polypeptide(L)'
;MKTTFGKALGIFSLAAIAGALALPQAVLAAGKVEGKVTLEGDAPKRKKLRMDADPQCAKQHNAAVLSEEVIVDENGGLSNVFVFVKSGLEGQKFEAPTEAAVIDQKGCLYEPHVTGVMVGQPVRFLNSDKTLHNVHGMPKINAGFNFAMPKFVKKKDTSFGEEESLFAVKCDVHPWMSGYLAVMTHPFFTVTAPDGTFSIDGLPAGTYTVEAWQEKLGTKEGTVTVAADGSATLDFTYAAS
;
A
#
# COMPACT_ATOMS: atom_id res chain seq x y z
N MET A 1 11.04 92.43 -12.34
CA MET A 1 10.22 91.29 -12.63
C MET A 1 11.13 90.30 -13.43
N LYS A 2 11.69 89.29 -12.80
CA LYS A 2 12.53 88.27 -13.45
C LYS A 2 11.90 86.89 -13.14
N THR A 3 11.38 86.25 -14.14
CA THR A 3 10.83 84.90 -14.10
C THR A 3 11.91 83.90 -14.39
N THR A 4 12.20 83.02 -13.44
CA THR A 4 13.15 81.89 -13.57
C THR A 4 12.38 80.61 -13.94
N PHE A 5 12.70 80.04 -15.08
CA PHE A 5 12.24 78.73 -15.52
C PHE A 5 13.11 77.62 -14.86
N GLY A 6 12.46 76.77 -14.08
CA GLY A 6 13.10 75.56 -13.54
C GLY A 6 12.92 74.39 -14.51
N LYS A 7 14.05 73.77 -14.90
CA LYS A 7 14.10 72.54 -15.71
C LYS A 7 13.93 71.33 -14.75
N ALA A 8 12.84 70.59 -14.94
CA ALA A 8 12.66 69.30 -14.30
C ALA A 8 13.41 68.20 -15.08
N LEU A 9 14.32 67.53 -14.41
CA LEU A 9 15.09 66.39 -14.93
C LEU A 9 14.33 65.08 -14.60
N GLY A 10 13.71 64.49 -15.59
CA GLY A 10 13.01 63.20 -15.44
C GLY A 10 14.03 62.05 -15.39
N ILE A 11 14.06 61.32 -14.28
CA ILE A 11 14.82 60.07 -14.13
C ILE A 11 13.96 58.92 -14.64
N PHE A 12 14.33 58.33 -15.78
CA PHE A 12 13.74 57.10 -16.26
C PHE A 12 14.41 55.93 -15.54
N SER A 13 13.67 55.31 -14.62
CA SER A 13 14.10 54.02 -14.02
C SER A 13 13.79 52.91 -15.00
N LEU A 14 14.83 52.25 -15.54
CA LEU A 14 14.73 51.00 -16.29
C LEU A 14 14.48 49.88 -15.28
N ALA A 15 13.29 49.34 -15.22
CA ALA A 15 12.98 48.09 -14.49
C ALA A 15 13.45 46.93 -15.34
N ALA A 16 14.54 46.29 -14.92
CA ALA A 16 14.98 45.01 -15.51
C ALA A 16 14.06 43.90 -15.08
N ILE A 17 13.23 43.39 -15.98
CA ILE A 17 12.41 42.19 -15.77
C ILE A 17 13.35 40.97 -15.90
N ALA A 18 13.79 40.41 -14.79
CA ALA A 18 14.48 39.13 -14.74
C ALA A 18 13.44 38.02 -15.03
N GLY A 19 13.32 37.60 -16.28
CA GLY A 19 12.54 36.42 -16.66
C GLY A 19 13.22 35.16 -16.10
N ALA A 20 12.64 34.55 -15.10
CA ALA A 20 13.04 33.22 -14.64
C ALA A 20 12.72 32.23 -15.78
N LEU A 21 13.74 31.75 -16.47
CA LEU A 21 13.63 30.61 -17.38
C LEU A 21 13.36 29.38 -16.52
N ALA A 22 12.11 28.94 -16.44
CA ALA A 22 11.76 27.63 -15.92
C ALA A 22 12.37 26.58 -16.87
N LEU A 23 13.43 25.94 -16.44
CA LEU A 23 13.98 24.79 -17.16
C LEU A 23 12.90 23.70 -17.13
N PRO A 24 12.59 23.05 -18.27
CA PRO A 24 11.68 21.91 -18.27
C PRO A 24 12.28 20.84 -17.33
N GLN A 25 11.56 20.46 -16.28
CA GLN A 25 11.90 19.28 -15.52
C GLN A 25 11.78 18.10 -16.49
N ALA A 26 12.90 17.44 -16.76
CA ALA A 26 12.88 16.18 -17.48
C ALA A 26 12.00 15.22 -16.68
N VAL A 27 10.84 14.86 -17.21
CA VAL A 27 10.07 13.74 -16.71
C VAL A 27 10.99 12.53 -16.94
N LEU A 28 11.60 12.03 -15.87
CA LEU A 28 12.38 10.80 -15.95
C LEU A 28 11.41 9.72 -16.43
N ALA A 29 11.76 9.14 -17.56
CA ALA A 29 11.05 8.02 -18.14
C ALA A 29 10.95 6.90 -17.10
N ALA A 30 9.72 6.53 -16.73
CA ALA A 30 9.43 5.64 -15.64
C ALA A 30 9.21 4.22 -16.17
N GLY A 31 10.01 3.28 -15.68
CA GLY A 31 9.86 1.87 -15.99
C GLY A 31 8.92 1.15 -15.01
N LYS A 32 8.81 -0.15 -15.19
CA LYS A 32 8.03 -1.04 -14.29
C LYS A 32 8.75 -2.35 -14.01
N VAL A 33 8.40 -2.95 -12.88
CA VAL A 33 8.69 -4.36 -12.58
C VAL A 33 7.36 -5.10 -12.58
N GLU A 34 7.30 -6.18 -13.34
CA GLU A 34 6.13 -7.06 -13.38
C GLU A 34 6.58 -8.50 -13.20
N GLY A 35 5.68 -9.35 -12.72
CA GLY A 35 6.00 -10.75 -12.53
C GLY A 35 4.84 -11.54 -11.97
N LYS A 36 5.13 -12.77 -11.61
CA LYS A 36 4.19 -13.70 -10.98
C LYS A 36 4.79 -14.30 -9.73
N VAL A 37 3.96 -14.43 -8.71
CA VAL A 37 4.29 -15.19 -7.50
C VAL A 37 3.55 -16.52 -7.57
N THR A 38 4.28 -17.62 -7.41
CA THR A 38 3.73 -18.98 -7.51
C THR A 38 4.06 -19.83 -6.29
N LEU A 39 3.25 -20.84 -6.06
CA LEU A 39 3.51 -21.92 -5.10
C LEU A 39 3.83 -23.22 -5.86
N GLU A 40 4.98 -23.80 -5.60
CA GLU A 40 5.32 -25.15 -6.05
C GLU A 40 4.94 -26.20 -5.01
N GLY A 41 4.42 -27.32 -5.46
CA GLY A 41 3.93 -28.42 -4.62
C GLY A 41 2.43 -28.29 -4.34
N ASP A 42 1.96 -29.12 -3.40
CA ASP A 42 0.53 -29.19 -3.08
C ASP A 42 0.13 -28.01 -2.20
N ALA A 43 -0.85 -27.22 -2.67
CA ALA A 43 -1.39 -26.10 -1.91
C ALA A 43 -2.02 -26.62 -0.58
N PRO A 44 -1.73 -25.96 0.56
CA PRO A 44 -2.30 -26.37 1.83
C PRO A 44 -3.82 -26.23 1.80
N LYS A 45 -4.53 -27.20 2.36
CA LYS A 45 -5.98 -27.16 2.43
C LYS A 45 -6.44 -25.97 3.27
N ARG A 46 -7.17 -25.05 2.67
CA ARG A 46 -7.74 -23.89 3.37
C ARG A 46 -8.73 -24.32 4.44
N LYS A 47 -8.57 -23.81 5.66
CA LYS A 47 -9.45 -24.11 6.80
C LYS A 47 -10.77 -23.33 6.66
N LYS A 48 -11.87 -23.96 7.05
CA LYS A 48 -13.17 -23.27 7.19
C LYS A 48 -13.12 -22.35 8.41
N LEU A 49 -13.50 -21.09 8.25
CA LEU A 49 -13.68 -20.15 9.35
C LEU A 49 -14.93 -20.46 10.15
N ARG A 50 -14.84 -20.40 11.48
CA ARG A 50 -15.92 -20.75 12.40
C ARG A 50 -16.82 -19.54 12.69
N MET A 51 -17.47 -19.02 11.65
CA MET A 51 -18.34 -17.85 11.74
C MET A 51 -19.69 -18.14 12.42
N ASP A 52 -19.99 -19.40 12.70
CA ASP A 52 -21.15 -19.85 13.47
C ASP A 52 -21.18 -19.33 14.91
N ALA A 53 -20.05 -18.88 15.45
CA ALA A 53 -19.96 -18.23 16.76
C ALA A 53 -20.68 -16.86 16.79
N ASP A 54 -20.83 -16.16 15.66
CA ASP A 54 -21.68 -14.98 15.51
C ASP A 54 -22.68 -15.18 14.36
N PRO A 55 -23.99 -15.34 14.66
CA PRO A 55 -25.02 -15.51 13.65
C PRO A 55 -25.14 -14.33 12.67
N GLN A 56 -24.70 -13.11 13.05
CA GLN A 56 -24.71 -11.96 12.13
C GLN A 56 -23.62 -12.11 11.06
N CYS A 57 -22.49 -12.74 11.40
CA CYS A 57 -21.44 -13.06 10.45
C CYS A 57 -21.85 -14.23 9.55
N ALA A 58 -22.31 -15.33 10.15
CA ALA A 58 -22.68 -16.54 9.41
C ALA A 58 -23.75 -16.27 8.35
N LYS A 59 -24.74 -15.42 8.63
CA LYS A 59 -25.86 -15.10 7.72
C LYS A 59 -25.46 -14.30 6.48
N GLN A 60 -24.27 -13.72 6.47
CA GLN A 60 -23.78 -12.91 5.32
C GLN A 60 -23.23 -13.79 4.20
N HIS A 61 -23.03 -15.09 4.46
CA HIS A 61 -22.40 -16.02 3.52
C HIS A 61 -23.33 -17.18 3.18
N ASN A 62 -23.47 -17.44 1.88
CA ASN A 62 -24.26 -18.57 1.37
C ASN A 62 -23.47 -19.89 1.36
N ALA A 63 -22.15 -19.82 1.57
CA ALA A 63 -21.24 -20.96 1.59
C ALA A 63 -20.22 -20.81 2.72
N ALA A 64 -19.48 -21.89 3.00
CA ALA A 64 -18.40 -21.84 3.97
C ALA A 64 -17.30 -20.87 3.54
N VAL A 65 -16.96 -19.89 4.38
CA VAL A 65 -15.82 -19.00 4.19
C VAL A 65 -14.54 -19.74 4.58
N LEU A 66 -13.53 -19.66 3.72
CA LEU A 66 -12.25 -20.32 3.92
C LEU A 66 -11.18 -19.30 4.32
N SER A 67 -10.21 -19.73 5.13
CA SER A 67 -9.05 -18.93 5.53
C SER A 67 -8.35 -18.31 4.31
N GLU A 68 -7.89 -17.07 4.44
CA GLU A 68 -7.15 -16.34 3.39
C GLU A 68 -5.63 -16.48 3.57
N GLU A 69 -5.18 -17.29 4.54
CA GLU A 69 -3.76 -17.44 4.88
C GLU A 69 -2.88 -17.88 3.69
N VAL A 70 -3.36 -18.80 2.86
CA VAL A 70 -2.70 -19.21 1.61
C VAL A 70 -3.78 -19.44 0.57
N ILE A 71 -3.83 -18.60 -0.46
CA ILE A 71 -4.77 -18.70 -1.57
C ILE A 71 -3.97 -18.94 -2.84
N VAL A 72 -4.20 -20.09 -3.45
CA VAL A 72 -3.53 -20.51 -4.68
C VAL A 72 -4.57 -20.80 -5.75
N ASP A 73 -4.37 -20.28 -6.94
CA ASP A 73 -5.22 -20.56 -8.10
C ASP A 73 -4.92 -21.93 -8.73
N GLU A 74 -5.67 -22.32 -9.74
CA GLU A 74 -5.49 -23.59 -10.45
C GLU A 74 -4.16 -23.72 -11.21
N ASN A 75 -3.48 -22.59 -11.47
CA ASN A 75 -2.20 -22.51 -12.16
C ASN A 75 -1.00 -22.27 -11.21
N GLY A 76 -1.22 -22.40 -9.90
CA GLY A 76 -0.20 -22.19 -8.88
C GLY A 76 0.03 -20.71 -8.50
N GLY A 77 -0.75 -19.77 -9.02
CA GLY A 77 -0.64 -18.36 -8.69
C GLY A 77 -1.01 -18.08 -7.23
N LEU A 78 -0.15 -17.37 -6.50
CA LEU A 78 -0.29 -17.11 -5.06
C LEU A 78 -0.80 -15.68 -4.81
N SER A 79 -2.02 -15.58 -4.26
CA SER A 79 -2.66 -14.31 -3.90
C SER A 79 -2.18 -13.78 -2.55
N ASN A 80 -2.51 -12.52 -2.26
CA ASN A 80 -2.22 -11.86 -0.98
C ASN A 80 -0.73 -11.82 -0.62
N VAL A 81 0.14 -11.80 -1.63
CA VAL A 81 1.57 -11.56 -1.44
C VAL A 81 1.83 -10.06 -1.57
N PHE A 82 2.45 -9.47 -0.56
CA PHE A 82 2.90 -8.09 -0.61
C PHE A 82 4.27 -8.04 -1.30
N VAL A 83 4.35 -7.31 -2.41
CA VAL A 83 5.58 -7.16 -3.19
C VAL A 83 6.01 -5.70 -3.18
N PHE A 84 7.25 -5.41 -2.81
CA PHE A 84 7.74 -4.05 -2.67
C PHE A 84 9.22 -3.91 -2.98
N VAL A 85 9.64 -2.70 -3.35
CA VAL A 85 11.04 -2.35 -3.51
C VAL A 85 11.69 -2.21 -2.14
N LYS A 86 12.64 -3.08 -1.81
CA LYS A 86 13.34 -3.08 -0.53
C LYS A 86 14.53 -2.14 -0.49
N SER A 87 15.25 -1.97 -1.61
CA SER A 87 16.40 -1.07 -1.75
C SER A 87 16.61 -0.62 -3.18
N GLY A 88 17.41 0.43 -3.37
CA GLY A 88 17.69 1.07 -4.66
C GLY A 88 17.00 2.42 -4.82
N LEU A 89 16.31 2.90 -3.77
CA LEU A 89 15.61 4.20 -3.74
C LEU A 89 16.28 5.20 -2.77
N GLU A 90 17.49 4.92 -2.32
CA GLU A 90 18.20 5.71 -1.30
C GLU A 90 18.34 7.17 -1.72
N GLY A 91 18.02 8.07 -0.78
CA GLY A 91 18.09 9.52 -1.00
C GLY A 91 16.90 10.12 -1.78
N GLN A 92 16.00 9.29 -2.31
CA GLN A 92 14.77 9.77 -2.94
C GLN A 92 13.71 10.06 -1.88
N LYS A 93 12.84 11.05 -2.16
CA LYS A 93 11.72 11.41 -1.31
C LYS A 93 10.44 11.35 -2.12
N PHE A 94 9.40 10.82 -1.50
CA PHE A 94 8.11 10.63 -2.13
C PHE A 94 7.02 11.26 -1.26
N GLU A 95 6.09 11.94 -1.90
CA GLU A 95 4.92 12.50 -1.21
C GLU A 95 3.85 11.42 -1.04
N ALA A 96 3.34 11.32 0.18
CA ALA A 96 2.26 10.37 0.45
C ALA A 96 0.96 10.81 -0.22
N PRO A 97 0.14 9.87 -0.71
CA PRO A 97 -1.21 10.18 -1.18
C PRO A 97 -2.04 10.84 -0.08
N THR A 98 -2.81 11.86 -0.44
CA THR A 98 -3.78 12.50 0.46
C THR A 98 -5.07 11.70 0.57
N GLU A 99 -5.34 10.84 -0.40
CA GLU A 99 -6.46 9.93 -0.39
C GLU A 99 -6.24 8.80 0.62
N ALA A 100 -7.26 8.51 1.40
CA ALA A 100 -7.17 7.45 2.40
C ALA A 100 -7.17 6.06 1.75
N ALA A 101 -6.23 5.22 2.17
CA ALA A 101 -6.34 3.79 1.93
C ALA A 101 -7.49 3.22 2.76
N VAL A 102 -8.35 2.40 2.13
CA VAL A 102 -9.56 1.90 2.77
C VAL A 102 -9.38 0.42 3.13
N ILE A 103 -9.70 0.08 4.37
CA ILE A 103 -9.82 -1.30 4.88
C ILE A 103 -11.24 -1.44 5.44
N ASP A 104 -12.07 -2.28 4.83
CA ASP A 104 -13.46 -2.47 5.24
C ASP A 104 -13.61 -3.75 6.06
N GLN A 105 -14.41 -3.66 7.11
CA GLN A 105 -14.89 -4.81 7.89
C GLN A 105 -16.24 -5.22 7.27
N LYS A 106 -16.18 -6.20 6.38
CA LYS A 106 -17.31 -6.63 5.58
C LYS A 106 -17.39 -8.16 5.50
N GLY A 107 -18.55 -8.71 5.74
CA GLY A 107 -18.71 -10.15 5.85
C GLY A 107 -17.93 -10.77 7.01
N CYS A 108 -17.61 -9.96 8.04
CA CYS A 108 -16.75 -10.33 9.16
C CYS A 108 -15.34 -10.77 8.72
N LEU A 109 -14.81 -10.06 7.73
CA LEU A 109 -13.44 -10.13 7.23
C LEU A 109 -12.88 -8.70 7.12
N TYR A 110 -11.55 -8.55 7.04
CA TYR A 110 -10.91 -7.33 6.58
C TYR A 110 -10.71 -7.40 5.07
N GLU A 111 -11.25 -6.44 4.34
CA GLU A 111 -11.11 -6.31 2.88
C GLU A 111 -10.42 -4.98 2.53
N PRO A 112 -9.24 -5.00 1.87
CA PRO A 112 -8.47 -6.18 1.48
C PRO A 112 -7.74 -6.85 2.67
N HIS A 113 -7.33 -8.12 2.50
CA HIS A 113 -6.61 -8.90 3.51
C HIS A 113 -5.20 -8.36 3.78
N VAL A 114 -4.51 -7.87 2.74
CA VAL A 114 -3.19 -7.24 2.84
C VAL A 114 -3.25 -5.85 2.23
N THR A 115 -2.73 -4.85 2.95
CA THR A 115 -2.74 -3.45 2.54
C THR A 115 -1.36 -2.83 2.74
N GLY A 116 -0.86 -2.12 1.71
CA GLY A 116 0.28 -1.22 1.84
C GLY A 116 -0.17 0.23 1.86
N VAL A 117 0.48 1.06 2.66
CA VAL A 117 0.28 2.51 2.71
C VAL A 117 1.62 3.23 2.79
N MET A 118 1.63 4.53 2.51
CA MET A 118 2.82 5.35 2.75
C MET A 118 2.79 5.99 4.15
N VAL A 119 3.98 6.29 4.66
CA VAL A 119 4.14 7.11 5.88
C VAL A 119 3.36 8.41 5.72
N GLY A 120 2.49 8.73 6.69
CA GLY A 120 1.62 9.91 6.66
C GLY A 120 0.32 9.74 5.86
N GLN A 121 0.19 8.72 5.02
CA GLN A 121 -1.06 8.48 4.29
C GLN A 121 -2.19 8.13 5.28
N PRO A 122 -3.39 8.73 5.13
CA PRO A 122 -4.54 8.33 5.92
C PRO A 122 -4.96 6.89 5.64
N VAL A 123 -5.30 6.14 6.69
CA VAL A 123 -5.90 4.80 6.61
C VAL A 123 -7.29 4.88 7.18
N ARG A 124 -8.27 4.51 6.40
CA ARG A 124 -9.69 4.52 6.77
C ARG A 124 -10.21 3.12 6.99
N PHE A 125 -10.53 2.80 8.23
CA PHE A 125 -11.28 1.59 8.56
C PHE A 125 -12.79 1.87 8.44
N LEU A 126 -13.49 1.00 7.69
CA LEU A 126 -14.94 1.01 7.59
C LEU A 126 -15.53 -0.15 8.40
N ASN A 127 -16.79 -0.01 8.81
CA ASN A 127 -17.62 -1.13 9.29
C ASN A 127 -18.90 -1.17 8.46
N SER A 128 -18.90 -2.01 7.42
CA SER A 128 -20.04 -2.25 6.54
C SER A 128 -21.02 -3.29 7.11
N ASP A 129 -20.60 -4.01 8.15
CA ASP A 129 -21.41 -5.03 8.79
C ASP A 129 -22.46 -4.46 9.76
N LYS A 130 -23.41 -5.31 10.16
CA LYS A 130 -24.46 -4.99 11.14
C LYS A 130 -24.13 -5.47 12.55
N THR A 131 -22.85 -5.78 12.82
CA THR A 131 -22.35 -6.25 14.11
C THR A 131 -21.22 -5.36 14.63
N LEU A 132 -20.82 -5.62 15.87
CA LEU A 132 -19.65 -4.99 16.49
C LEU A 132 -18.38 -5.66 15.96
N HIS A 133 -17.45 -4.86 15.53
CA HIS A 133 -16.06 -5.24 15.33
C HIS A 133 -15.14 -4.37 16.19
N ASN A 134 -13.88 -4.71 16.26
CA ASN A 134 -12.82 -3.80 16.65
C ASN A 134 -11.64 -3.93 15.69
N VAL A 135 -10.79 -2.91 15.66
CA VAL A 135 -9.56 -2.89 14.91
C VAL A 135 -8.42 -2.83 15.89
N HIS A 136 -7.67 -3.93 15.99
CA HIS A 136 -6.51 -4.07 16.87
C HIS A 136 -5.26 -4.24 16.01
N GLY A 137 -4.52 -3.15 15.83
CA GLY A 137 -3.23 -3.15 15.11
C GLY A 137 -2.07 -3.30 16.08
N MET A 138 -1.12 -4.17 15.73
CA MET A 138 0.02 -4.54 16.55
C MET A 138 1.35 -4.25 15.84
N PRO A 139 1.63 -2.97 15.47
CA PRO A 139 2.93 -2.59 14.91
C PRO A 139 4.02 -2.73 15.96
N LYS A 140 5.28 -2.76 15.54
CA LYS A 140 6.45 -2.82 16.42
C LYS A 140 7.14 -1.47 16.59
N ILE A 141 7.03 -0.60 15.58
CA ILE A 141 7.69 0.70 15.49
C ILE A 141 6.68 1.81 15.80
N ASN A 142 5.55 1.83 15.08
CA ASN A 142 4.48 2.78 15.33
C ASN A 142 3.72 2.44 16.63
N ALA A 143 2.95 3.41 17.15
CA ALA A 143 2.08 3.15 18.28
C ALA A 143 0.99 2.11 17.95
N GLY A 144 0.84 1.10 18.79
CA GLY A 144 -0.26 0.14 18.70
C GLY A 144 -1.60 0.82 18.92
N PHE A 145 -2.64 0.27 18.32
CA PHE A 145 -4.00 0.81 18.46
C PHE A 145 -5.04 -0.29 18.59
N ASN A 146 -6.06 -0.01 19.39
CA ASN A 146 -7.22 -0.89 19.53
C ASN A 146 -8.46 -0.03 19.75
N PHE A 147 -9.41 -0.08 18.82
CA PHE A 147 -10.64 0.67 18.92
C PHE A 147 -11.86 -0.11 18.46
N ALA A 148 -12.95 0.02 19.21
CA ALA A 148 -14.23 -0.60 18.86
C ALA A 148 -14.90 0.15 17.71
N MET A 149 -15.55 -0.61 16.84
CA MET A 149 -16.40 -0.14 15.75
C MET A 149 -17.77 -0.83 15.82
N PRO A 150 -18.66 -0.39 16.75
CA PRO A 150 -20.02 -0.90 16.78
C PRO A 150 -20.74 -0.53 15.48
N LYS A 151 -21.84 -1.24 15.15
CA LYS A 151 -22.58 -1.14 13.89
C LYS A 151 -22.95 0.29 13.43
N PHE A 152 -23.01 1.24 14.36
CA PHE A 152 -23.31 2.65 14.06
C PHE A 152 -22.06 3.50 13.81
N VAL A 153 -20.86 3.02 14.14
CA VAL A 153 -19.58 3.67 13.80
C VAL A 153 -19.14 3.15 12.44
N LYS A 154 -19.40 3.94 11.40
CA LYS A 154 -19.19 3.50 10.02
C LYS A 154 -17.79 3.70 9.49
N LYS A 155 -17.01 4.60 10.09
CA LYS A 155 -15.62 4.84 9.71
C LYS A 155 -14.78 5.31 10.88
N LYS A 156 -13.49 5.02 10.83
CA LYS A 156 -12.48 5.57 11.70
C LYS A 156 -11.17 5.70 10.92
N ASP A 157 -10.52 6.86 11.04
CA ASP A 157 -9.29 7.17 10.33
C ASP A 157 -8.10 7.11 11.31
N THR A 158 -6.95 6.67 10.82
CA THR A 158 -5.64 6.71 11.48
C THR A 158 -4.56 7.01 10.46
N SER A 159 -3.32 7.23 10.90
CA SER A 159 -2.13 7.35 10.05
C SER A 159 -0.91 6.87 10.82
N PHE A 160 0.18 6.59 10.13
CA PHE A 160 1.43 6.09 10.69
C PHE A 160 2.56 7.05 10.38
N GLY A 161 3.39 7.37 11.37
CA GLY A 161 4.48 8.35 11.25
C GLY A 161 5.82 7.74 10.86
N GLU A 162 5.97 6.43 10.97
CA GLU A 162 7.23 5.72 10.73
C GLU A 162 7.03 4.56 9.77
N GLU A 163 8.06 4.23 9.01
CA GLU A 163 8.09 3.02 8.19
C GLU A 163 7.95 1.78 9.09
N GLU A 164 7.12 0.83 8.65
CA GLU A 164 6.83 -0.39 9.38
C GLU A 164 6.67 -1.56 8.43
N SER A 165 7.40 -2.64 8.66
CA SER A 165 7.13 -3.90 7.97
C SER A 165 5.71 -4.40 8.27
N LEU A 166 5.25 -5.42 7.53
CA LEU A 166 3.90 -5.93 7.72
C LEU A 166 3.62 -6.34 9.16
N PHE A 167 2.55 -5.80 9.70
CA PHE A 167 2.04 -6.14 11.02
C PHE A 167 0.58 -6.58 10.94
N ALA A 168 0.18 -7.40 11.90
CA ALA A 168 -1.18 -7.92 11.94
C ALA A 168 -2.18 -6.86 12.43
N VAL A 169 -3.35 -6.86 11.77
CA VAL A 169 -4.56 -6.18 12.22
C VAL A 169 -5.59 -7.27 12.51
N LYS A 170 -6.16 -7.29 13.73
CA LYS A 170 -7.07 -8.35 14.19
C LYS A 170 -8.35 -7.76 14.75
N CYS A 171 -9.39 -8.58 14.81
CA CYS A 171 -10.61 -8.31 15.55
C CYS A 171 -10.63 -9.18 16.81
N ASP A 172 -10.67 -8.58 18.01
CA ASP A 172 -10.74 -9.32 19.28
C ASP A 172 -12.12 -9.94 19.51
N VAL A 173 -13.16 -9.44 18.80
CA VAL A 173 -14.53 -9.97 18.86
C VAL A 173 -14.67 -11.23 18.01
N HIS A 174 -13.99 -11.28 16.86
CA HIS A 174 -14.06 -12.36 15.89
C HIS A 174 -12.67 -12.92 15.60
N PRO A 175 -12.23 -13.98 16.32
CA PRO A 175 -10.86 -14.49 16.26
C PRO A 175 -10.38 -14.97 14.90
N TRP A 176 -11.29 -15.23 13.97
CA TRP A 176 -10.96 -15.61 12.59
C TRP A 176 -10.66 -14.41 11.69
N MET A 177 -10.97 -13.19 12.14
CA MET A 177 -10.87 -11.97 11.34
C MET A 177 -9.52 -11.32 11.54
N SER A 178 -8.67 -11.42 10.53
CA SER A 178 -7.32 -10.85 10.52
C SER A 178 -6.98 -10.29 9.13
N GLY A 179 -6.02 -9.38 9.10
CA GLY A 179 -5.40 -8.83 7.91
C GLY A 179 -4.02 -8.30 8.25
N TYR A 180 -3.32 -7.76 7.25
CA TYR A 180 -1.97 -7.23 7.40
C TYR A 180 -1.84 -5.85 6.77
N LEU A 181 -1.03 -5.00 7.41
CA LEU A 181 -0.76 -3.65 6.95
C LEU A 181 0.74 -3.40 6.97
N ALA A 182 1.27 -2.82 5.87
CA ALA A 182 2.62 -2.32 5.76
C ALA A 182 2.62 -0.79 5.64
N VAL A 183 3.63 -0.12 6.20
CA VAL A 183 3.84 1.32 6.06
C VAL A 183 5.17 1.55 5.38
N MET A 184 5.14 2.11 4.17
CA MET A 184 6.30 2.30 3.31
C MET A 184 6.68 3.77 3.20
N THR A 185 7.96 4.05 2.97
CA THR A 185 8.45 5.42 2.71
C THR A 185 8.34 5.84 1.24
N HIS A 186 7.88 4.95 0.36
CA HIS A 186 7.78 5.13 -1.09
C HIS A 186 6.53 4.43 -1.65
N PRO A 187 6.06 4.77 -2.87
CA PRO A 187 4.85 4.18 -3.47
C PRO A 187 5.07 2.84 -4.21
N PHE A 188 6.31 2.33 -4.27
CA PHE A 188 6.66 1.16 -5.08
C PHE A 188 6.40 -0.15 -4.36
N PHE A 189 5.14 -0.46 -4.19
CA PHE A 189 4.63 -1.70 -3.62
C PHE A 189 3.28 -2.07 -4.24
N THR A 190 2.93 -3.34 -4.15
CA THR A 190 1.66 -3.87 -4.63
C THR A 190 1.30 -5.15 -3.87
N VAL A 191 0.09 -5.64 -4.06
CA VAL A 191 -0.36 -6.97 -3.60
C VAL A 191 -0.70 -7.79 -4.83
N THR A 192 -0.30 -9.05 -4.86
CA THR A 192 -0.58 -9.93 -6.00
C THR A 192 -2.08 -10.09 -6.26
N ALA A 193 -2.43 -10.10 -7.53
CA ALA A 193 -3.77 -10.43 -8.01
C ALA A 193 -4.16 -11.90 -7.69
N PRO A 194 -5.42 -12.31 -7.87
CA PRO A 194 -5.86 -13.68 -7.62
C PRO A 194 -5.10 -14.77 -8.38
N ASP A 195 -4.52 -14.43 -9.53
CA ASP A 195 -3.69 -15.33 -10.36
C ASP A 195 -2.20 -15.28 -10.03
N GLY A 196 -1.82 -14.53 -8.98
CA GLY A 196 -0.44 -14.34 -8.53
C GLY A 196 0.35 -13.28 -9.29
N THR A 197 -0.21 -12.62 -10.29
CA THR A 197 0.48 -11.56 -11.03
C THR A 197 0.60 -10.27 -10.21
N PHE A 198 1.65 -9.49 -10.49
CA PHE A 198 1.85 -8.17 -9.91
C PHE A 198 2.53 -7.21 -10.89
N SER A 199 2.34 -5.90 -10.66
CA SER A 199 3.07 -4.82 -11.33
C SER A 199 3.41 -3.73 -10.32
N ILE A 200 4.65 -3.24 -10.36
CA ILE A 200 5.12 -2.03 -9.67
C ILE A 200 5.53 -1.04 -10.77
N ASP A 201 4.70 -0.04 -10.96
CA ASP A 201 4.85 0.95 -12.03
C ASP A 201 5.55 2.22 -11.52
N GLY A 202 6.07 3.00 -12.44
CA GLY A 202 6.61 4.34 -12.13
C GLY A 202 8.03 4.33 -11.58
N LEU A 203 8.75 3.20 -11.63
CA LEU A 203 10.12 3.09 -11.14
C LEU A 203 11.10 3.88 -12.03
N PRO A 204 11.95 4.74 -11.46
CA PRO A 204 13.09 5.28 -12.19
C PRO A 204 13.99 4.18 -12.76
N ALA A 205 14.78 4.48 -13.79
CA ALA A 205 15.80 3.55 -14.24
C ALA A 205 16.80 3.27 -13.11
N GLY A 206 17.08 1.99 -12.83
CA GLY A 206 17.94 1.62 -11.71
C GLY A 206 17.97 0.12 -11.46
N THR A 207 18.77 -0.29 -10.49
CA THR A 207 18.81 -1.66 -10.00
C THR A 207 18.19 -1.71 -8.61
N TYR A 208 17.23 -2.60 -8.42
CA TYR A 208 16.42 -2.69 -7.21
C TYR A 208 16.47 -4.09 -6.60
N THR A 209 16.48 -4.17 -5.28
CA THR A 209 16.09 -5.38 -4.57
C THR A 209 14.58 -5.31 -4.31
N VAL A 210 13.85 -6.30 -4.78
CA VAL A 210 12.41 -6.45 -4.56
C VAL A 210 12.18 -7.59 -3.59
N GLU A 211 11.34 -7.38 -2.59
CA GLU A 211 10.93 -8.41 -1.64
C GLU A 211 9.46 -8.77 -1.86
N ALA A 212 9.16 -10.06 -1.82
CA ALA A 212 7.82 -10.62 -1.76
C ALA A 212 7.60 -11.22 -0.37
N TRP A 213 6.53 -10.81 0.33
CA TRP A 213 6.16 -11.30 1.65
C TRP A 213 4.81 -12.02 1.61
N GLN A 214 4.78 -13.19 2.21
CA GLN A 214 3.55 -13.97 2.40
C GLN A 214 3.44 -14.41 3.86
N GLU A 215 2.26 -14.26 4.48
CA GLU A 215 2.06 -14.41 5.94
C GLU A 215 2.44 -15.77 6.53
N LYS A 216 2.36 -16.86 5.76
CA LYS A 216 2.69 -18.23 6.19
C LYS A 216 4.00 -18.73 5.62
N LEU A 217 4.37 -18.25 4.44
CA LEU A 217 5.51 -18.76 3.69
C LEU A 217 6.77 -17.89 3.86
N GLY A 218 6.63 -16.71 4.53
CA GLY A 218 7.75 -15.82 4.80
C GLY A 218 8.12 -14.94 3.62
N THR A 219 9.39 -14.60 3.48
CA THR A 219 9.91 -13.66 2.50
C THR A 219 10.75 -14.32 1.42
N LYS A 220 10.73 -13.73 0.23
CA LYS A 220 11.63 -13.99 -0.90
C LYS A 220 12.16 -12.67 -1.40
N GLU A 221 13.42 -12.65 -1.84
CA GLU A 221 14.05 -11.47 -2.44
C GLU A 221 14.59 -11.80 -3.82
N GLY A 222 14.58 -10.78 -4.69
CA GLY A 222 15.19 -10.85 -6.02
C GLY A 222 15.72 -9.49 -6.43
N THR A 223 16.73 -9.48 -7.30
CA THR A 223 17.30 -8.26 -7.84
C THR A 223 16.89 -8.10 -9.29
N VAL A 224 16.50 -6.89 -9.68
CA VAL A 224 16.06 -6.56 -11.03
C VAL A 224 16.61 -5.20 -11.47
N THR A 225 16.98 -5.08 -12.75
CA THR A 225 17.40 -3.81 -13.34
C THR A 225 16.30 -3.31 -14.28
N VAL A 226 15.81 -2.11 -14.02
CA VAL A 226 14.77 -1.42 -14.78
C VAL A 226 15.44 -0.38 -15.67
N ALA A 227 15.22 -0.46 -16.99
CA ALA A 227 15.62 0.59 -17.93
C ALA A 227 14.60 1.73 -17.94
N ALA A 228 15.00 2.90 -18.42
CA ALA A 228 14.07 4.01 -18.68
C ALA A 228 12.97 3.56 -19.67
N ASP A 229 11.71 3.82 -19.36
CA ASP A 229 10.52 3.36 -20.09
C ASP A 229 10.47 1.84 -20.34
N GLY A 230 11.26 1.06 -19.57
CA GLY A 230 11.37 -0.38 -19.72
C GLY A 230 10.47 -1.16 -18.81
N SER A 231 10.13 -2.38 -19.22
CA SER A 231 9.57 -3.41 -18.35
C SER A 231 10.67 -4.41 -17.99
N ALA A 232 10.76 -4.75 -16.70
CA ALA A 232 11.62 -5.81 -16.21
C ALA A 232 10.78 -6.88 -15.51
N THR A 233 11.08 -8.16 -15.76
CA THR A 233 10.33 -9.27 -15.18
C THR A 233 11.08 -9.85 -13.99
N LEU A 234 10.37 -10.11 -12.90
CA LEU A 234 10.88 -10.76 -11.70
C LEU A 234 9.81 -11.68 -11.10
N ASP A 235 10.03 -12.97 -11.17
CA ASP A 235 9.11 -13.96 -10.61
C ASP A 235 9.60 -14.46 -9.25
N PHE A 236 8.68 -14.86 -8.40
CA PHE A 236 8.96 -15.47 -7.10
C PHE A 236 8.27 -16.83 -6.99
N THR A 237 9.00 -17.82 -6.48
CA THR A 237 8.45 -19.16 -6.25
C THR A 237 8.59 -19.52 -4.78
N TYR A 238 7.49 -19.84 -4.14
CA TYR A 238 7.43 -20.42 -2.80
C TYR A 238 7.28 -21.94 -2.92
N ALA A 239 7.85 -22.66 -1.95
CA ALA A 239 7.60 -24.09 -1.82
C ALA A 239 6.49 -24.33 -0.79
N ALA A 240 5.59 -25.26 -1.07
CA ALA A 240 4.65 -25.76 -0.08
C ALA A 240 5.43 -26.43 1.07
N SER A 241 5.07 -26.14 2.33
CA SER A 241 5.70 -26.65 3.57
C SER A 241 4.97 -27.89 4.09
#